data_657347dfabc4ef976d747af062318310
#
_entry.id   657347dfabc4ef976d747af062318310
#
_cell.length_a   1.000
_cell.length_b   1.000
_cell.length_c   1.000
_cell.angle_alpha   90.00
_cell.angle_beta   90.00
_cell.angle_gamma   90.00
#
_symmetry.space_group_name_H-M   'P 1'
#
loop_
_entity.id
_entity.type
_entity.pdbx_description
1 polymer ?
#
loop_
_entity_poly.entity_id
_entity_poly.type
_entity_poly.pdbx_seq_one_letter_code
_entity_poly.pdbx_strand_id
1 'polypeptide(L)'
;YKPKKSKPQPKKLYAPYDWFKDSYNYLKPADRKYVRRNVEEFLKAIRKTDNKKAVSIMQDYKFRMTIPDRQYDGMSAVLAASYFYEGEYENALKWTNKAVRRSKEPTAAWFAGMSAWQLKKYAKSAQSFAQLVSFDNKDKWLIASAAYWAYRANLKIGKTRAAVSFLRKAAANERTFYGILARYQLGRPVEYNWQIEAHFNNLSDNTY
;
A
#
# COMPACT_ATOMS: atom_id res chain seq x y z
N TYR A 1 -14.40 35.20 17.31
CA TYR A 1 -13.81 34.66 16.03
C TYR A 1 -13.98 33.15 16.04
N LYS A 2 -14.99 32.62 15.28
CA LYS A 2 -15.14 31.16 15.11
C LYS A 2 -14.25 30.73 13.94
N PRO A 3 -13.26 29.83 14.12
CA PRO A 3 -12.45 29.35 13.01
C PRO A 3 -13.36 28.62 12.01
N LYS A 4 -13.30 29.04 10.75
CA LYS A 4 -13.95 28.33 9.64
C LYS A 4 -13.42 26.91 9.61
N LYS A 5 -14.31 25.92 9.82
CA LYS A 5 -13.95 24.50 9.62
C LYS A 5 -13.43 24.37 8.20
N SER A 6 -12.13 24.13 8.03
CA SER A 6 -11.55 23.80 6.75
C SER A 6 -12.25 22.56 6.21
N LYS A 7 -12.73 22.62 4.95
CA LYS A 7 -13.23 21.43 4.26
C LYS A 7 -12.14 20.37 4.33
N PRO A 8 -12.47 19.11 4.70
CA PRO A 8 -11.48 18.06 4.71
C PRO A 8 -10.85 18.01 3.32
N GLN A 9 -9.52 18.21 3.26
CA GLN A 9 -8.74 18.03 2.04
C GLN A 9 -9.00 16.58 1.56
N PRO A 10 -9.25 16.37 0.26
CA PRO A 10 -9.38 15.03 -0.27
C PRO A 10 -8.11 14.28 0.11
N LYS A 11 -8.26 13.24 0.96
CA LYS A 11 -7.15 12.36 1.34
C LYS A 11 -6.48 11.94 0.03
N LYS A 12 -5.21 12.30 -0.19
CA LYS A 12 -4.44 11.77 -1.32
C LYS A 12 -4.46 10.27 -1.15
N LEU A 13 -5.38 9.60 -1.85
CA LEU A 13 -5.34 8.16 -1.96
C LEU A 13 -3.95 7.84 -2.51
N TYR A 14 -3.19 7.08 -1.77
CA TYR A 14 -1.97 6.50 -2.24
C TYR A 14 -2.35 5.67 -3.47
N ALA A 15 -2.14 6.22 -4.64
CA ALA A 15 -2.33 5.51 -5.90
C ALA A 15 -0.95 4.96 -6.30
N PRO A 16 -0.59 3.74 -5.85
CA PRO A 16 0.76 3.23 -6.02
C PRO A 16 1.01 2.66 -7.40
N TYR A 17 0.11 2.80 -8.37
CA TYR A 17 0.23 2.06 -9.60
C TYR A 17 -0.08 2.83 -10.87
N ASP A 18 0.82 2.67 -11.84
CA ASP A 18 0.67 3.07 -13.25
C ASP A 18 -0.45 2.30 -14.01
N TRP A 19 -1.17 1.36 -13.36
CA TRP A 19 -2.25 0.63 -14.01
C TRP A 19 -3.41 1.55 -14.47
N PHE A 20 -3.57 2.72 -13.89
CA PHE A 20 -4.46 3.77 -14.41
C PHE A 20 -3.97 4.41 -15.71
N LYS A 21 -2.66 4.36 -15.97
CA LYS A 21 -2.06 4.89 -17.19
C LYS A 21 -2.13 3.91 -18.35
N ASP A 22 -2.55 2.66 -18.07
CA ASP A 22 -2.68 1.66 -19.10
C ASP A 22 -3.68 2.13 -20.15
N SER A 23 -3.25 2.22 -21.38
CA SER A 23 -4.05 2.80 -22.47
C SER A 23 -5.21 1.90 -22.90
N TYR A 24 -5.31 0.68 -22.36
CA TYR A 24 -6.26 -0.37 -22.80
C TYR A 24 -6.22 -0.61 -24.31
N ASN A 25 -5.08 -0.36 -24.97
CA ASN A 25 -4.97 -0.45 -26.42
C ASN A 25 -5.18 -1.86 -26.98
N TYR A 26 -5.03 -2.89 -26.16
CA TYR A 26 -5.33 -4.28 -26.45
C TYR A 26 -6.84 -4.58 -26.53
N LEU A 27 -7.71 -3.68 -26.02
CA LEU A 27 -9.16 -3.82 -26.09
C LEU A 27 -9.71 -3.22 -27.39
N LYS A 28 -10.82 -3.79 -27.88
CA LYS A 28 -11.60 -3.18 -28.95
C LYS A 28 -12.05 -1.77 -28.56
N PRO A 29 -12.21 -0.81 -29.50
CA PRO A 29 -12.53 0.58 -29.16
C PRO A 29 -13.76 0.75 -28.26
N ALA A 30 -14.84 -0.02 -28.50
CA ALA A 30 -16.05 0.03 -27.68
C ALA A 30 -15.79 -0.43 -26.23
N ASP A 31 -15.06 -1.54 -26.07
CA ASP A 31 -14.72 -2.09 -24.76
C ASP A 31 -13.75 -1.16 -24.01
N ARG A 32 -12.82 -0.54 -24.70
CA ARG A 32 -11.91 0.46 -24.16
C ARG A 32 -12.67 1.65 -23.56
N LYS A 33 -13.62 2.21 -24.31
CA LYS A 33 -14.47 3.32 -23.83
C LYS A 33 -15.30 2.89 -22.61
N TYR A 34 -15.85 1.68 -22.65
CA TYR A 34 -16.63 1.11 -21.56
C TYR A 34 -15.77 0.94 -20.29
N VAL A 35 -14.58 0.33 -20.39
CA VAL A 35 -13.68 0.10 -19.25
C VAL A 35 -13.24 1.43 -18.66
N ARG A 36 -12.77 2.38 -19.48
CA ARG A 36 -12.34 3.71 -18.99
C ARG A 36 -13.44 4.40 -18.20
N ARG A 37 -14.65 4.44 -18.72
CA ARG A 37 -15.78 5.06 -18.01
C ARG A 37 -16.03 4.40 -16.64
N ASN A 38 -16.03 3.06 -16.57
CA ASN A 38 -16.26 2.35 -15.31
C ASN A 38 -15.11 2.56 -14.31
N VAL A 39 -13.86 2.61 -14.77
CA VAL A 39 -12.71 2.93 -13.91
C VAL A 39 -12.82 4.36 -13.37
N GLU A 40 -13.19 5.34 -14.19
CA GLU A 40 -13.40 6.72 -13.76
C GLU A 40 -14.54 6.85 -12.73
N GLU A 41 -15.67 6.18 -12.97
CA GLU A 41 -16.79 6.14 -12.03
C GLU A 41 -16.42 5.42 -10.72
N PHE A 42 -15.65 4.34 -10.79
CA PHE A 42 -15.09 3.68 -9.61
C PHE A 42 -14.22 4.65 -8.79
N LEU A 43 -13.26 5.33 -9.43
CA LEU A 43 -12.40 6.29 -8.75
C LEU A 43 -13.17 7.46 -8.15
N LYS A 44 -14.22 7.91 -8.84
CA LYS A 44 -15.12 8.95 -8.33
C LYS A 44 -15.90 8.47 -7.09
N ALA A 45 -16.37 7.21 -7.11
CA ALA A 45 -17.02 6.59 -5.95
C ALA A 45 -16.05 6.49 -4.77
N ILE A 46 -14.83 6.00 -4.99
CA ILE A 46 -13.79 5.91 -3.95
C ILE A 46 -13.47 7.29 -3.35
N ARG A 47 -13.31 8.33 -4.17
CA ARG A 47 -13.05 9.70 -3.65
C ARG A 47 -14.19 10.25 -2.79
N LYS A 48 -15.41 9.75 -2.98
CA LYS A 48 -16.60 10.10 -2.20
C LYS A 48 -16.86 9.15 -1.04
N THR A 49 -16.00 8.14 -0.85
CA THR A 49 -16.23 7.04 0.11
C THR A 49 -17.53 6.27 -0.12
N ASP A 50 -18.04 6.28 -1.36
CA ASP A 50 -19.20 5.49 -1.77
C ASP A 50 -18.76 4.07 -2.15
N ASN A 51 -18.40 3.28 -1.12
CA ASN A 51 -17.94 1.92 -1.30
C ASN A 51 -19.02 1.01 -1.91
N LYS A 52 -20.32 1.31 -1.68
CA LYS A 52 -21.43 0.54 -2.27
C LYS A 52 -21.42 0.67 -3.80
N LYS A 53 -21.30 1.90 -4.30
CA LYS A 53 -21.20 2.15 -5.74
C LYS A 53 -19.91 1.55 -6.33
N ALA A 54 -18.78 1.67 -5.64
CA ALA A 54 -17.52 1.06 -6.07
C ALA A 54 -17.66 -0.46 -6.20
N VAL A 55 -18.28 -1.12 -5.23
CA VAL A 55 -18.57 -2.56 -5.25
C VAL A 55 -19.48 -2.92 -6.42
N SER A 56 -20.56 -2.17 -6.67
CA SER A 56 -21.47 -2.48 -7.77
C SER A 56 -20.77 -2.45 -9.13
N ILE A 57 -19.84 -1.51 -9.34
CA ILE A 57 -19.02 -1.45 -10.57
C ILE A 57 -18.08 -2.67 -10.65
N MET A 58 -17.42 -3.02 -9.54
CA MET A 58 -16.51 -4.16 -9.49
C MET A 58 -17.21 -5.50 -9.68
N GLN A 59 -18.47 -5.60 -9.32
CA GLN A 59 -19.28 -6.82 -9.45
C GLN A 59 -20.05 -6.89 -10.76
N ASP A 60 -20.05 -5.84 -11.60
CA ASP A 60 -20.64 -5.90 -12.92
C ASP A 60 -19.97 -6.98 -13.76
N TYR A 61 -20.78 -7.92 -14.26
CA TYR A 61 -20.27 -9.10 -14.98
C TYR A 61 -19.49 -8.71 -16.24
N LYS A 62 -20.03 -7.79 -17.04
CA LYS A 62 -19.38 -7.34 -18.29
C LYS A 62 -18.05 -6.65 -17.96
N PHE A 63 -18.04 -5.78 -16.97
CA PHE A 63 -16.83 -5.09 -16.52
C PHE A 63 -15.77 -6.10 -16.06
N ARG A 64 -16.16 -7.05 -15.21
CA ARG A 64 -15.26 -8.07 -14.68
C ARG A 64 -14.66 -8.95 -15.77
N MET A 65 -15.41 -9.29 -16.80
CA MET A 65 -14.95 -10.13 -17.91
C MET A 65 -14.10 -9.35 -18.94
N THR A 66 -14.21 -8.03 -18.96
CA THR A 66 -13.48 -7.19 -19.91
C THR A 66 -12.17 -6.65 -19.36
N ILE A 67 -12.12 -6.35 -18.05
CA ILE A 67 -10.93 -5.79 -17.41
C ILE A 67 -9.90 -6.89 -17.11
N PRO A 68 -8.60 -6.68 -17.37
CA PRO A 68 -7.56 -7.64 -16.99
C PRO A 68 -7.47 -7.84 -15.49
N ASP A 69 -7.10 -9.06 -15.12
CA ASP A 69 -7.00 -9.47 -13.72
C ASP A 69 -6.09 -8.55 -12.88
N ARG A 70 -4.94 -8.15 -13.43
CA ARG A 70 -4.01 -7.26 -12.72
C ARG A 70 -4.63 -5.92 -12.37
N GLN A 71 -5.39 -5.34 -13.30
CA GLN A 71 -6.06 -4.05 -13.07
C GLN A 71 -7.22 -4.18 -12.10
N TYR A 72 -8.00 -5.26 -12.25
CA TYR A 72 -9.06 -5.59 -11.30
C TYR A 72 -8.51 -5.77 -9.87
N ASP A 73 -7.34 -6.41 -9.74
CA ASP A 73 -6.70 -6.61 -8.44
C ASP A 73 -6.18 -5.29 -7.85
N GLY A 74 -5.64 -4.40 -8.68
CA GLY A 74 -5.28 -3.05 -8.25
C GLY A 74 -6.50 -2.25 -7.76
N MET A 75 -7.63 -2.32 -8.47
CA MET A 75 -8.89 -1.71 -8.03
C MET A 75 -9.39 -2.34 -6.72
N SER A 76 -9.26 -3.67 -6.58
CA SER A 76 -9.60 -4.38 -5.33
C SER A 76 -8.76 -3.90 -4.15
N ALA A 77 -7.47 -3.60 -4.38
CA ALA A 77 -6.59 -3.04 -3.36
C ALA A 77 -7.00 -1.62 -2.94
N VAL A 78 -7.39 -0.78 -3.91
CA VAL A 78 -7.89 0.58 -3.66
C VAL A 78 -9.21 0.55 -2.88
N LEU A 79 -10.13 -0.35 -3.23
CA LEU A 79 -11.39 -0.53 -2.50
C LEU A 79 -11.15 -1.04 -1.07
N ALA A 80 -10.21 -1.97 -0.90
CA ALA A 80 -9.80 -2.45 0.42
C ALA A 80 -9.21 -1.31 1.28
N ALA A 81 -8.41 -0.42 0.68
CA ALA A 81 -7.90 0.77 1.35
C ALA A 81 -9.04 1.70 1.81
N SER A 82 -10.04 1.92 0.94
CA SER A 82 -11.22 2.73 1.29
C SER A 82 -11.96 2.16 2.49
N TYR A 83 -12.29 0.87 2.47
CA TYR A 83 -12.91 0.18 3.61
C TYR A 83 -12.06 0.24 4.87
N PHE A 84 -10.74 0.09 4.76
CA PHE A 84 -9.84 0.17 5.90
C PHE A 84 -9.91 1.53 6.59
N TYR A 85 -9.89 2.62 5.82
CA TYR A 85 -9.97 3.98 6.37
C TYR A 85 -11.34 4.34 6.94
N GLU A 86 -12.40 3.64 6.53
CA GLU A 86 -13.74 3.74 7.12
C GLU A 86 -13.92 2.83 8.36
N GLY A 87 -12.88 2.07 8.74
CA GLY A 87 -12.95 1.14 9.87
C GLY A 87 -13.63 -0.21 9.57
N GLU A 88 -14.00 -0.44 8.32
CA GLU A 88 -14.67 -1.68 7.86
C GLU A 88 -13.65 -2.78 7.52
N TYR A 89 -12.92 -3.24 8.52
CA TYR A 89 -11.74 -4.11 8.34
C TYR A 89 -12.08 -5.49 7.76
N GLU A 90 -13.25 -6.08 8.05
CA GLU A 90 -13.71 -7.32 7.44
C GLU A 90 -13.89 -7.16 5.93
N ASN A 91 -14.54 -6.08 5.50
CA ASN A 91 -14.74 -5.78 4.09
C ASN A 91 -13.41 -5.52 3.39
N ALA A 92 -12.51 -4.76 4.01
CA ALA A 92 -11.15 -4.56 3.50
C ALA A 92 -10.45 -5.91 3.28
N LEU A 93 -10.50 -6.80 4.27
CA LEU A 93 -9.87 -8.12 4.20
C LEU A 93 -10.46 -9.02 3.12
N LYS A 94 -11.78 -8.95 2.88
CA LYS A 94 -12.47 -9.70 1.83
C LYS A 94 -11.96 -9.32 0.44
N TRP A 95 -11.75 -8.02 0.17
CA TRP A 95 -11.31 -7.53 -1.14
C TRP A 95 -9.82 -7.80 -1.44
N THR A 96 -8.99 -8.02 -0.42
CA THR A 96 -7.55 -8.26 -0.61
C THR A 96 -7.19 -9.69 -1.04
N ASN A 97 -8.00 -10.69 -0.70
CA ASN A 97 -7.61 -12.11 -0.79
C ASN A 97 -7.21 -12.58 -2.19
N LYS A 98 -7.97 -12.22 -3.23
CA LYS A 98 -7.69 -12.63 -4.62
C LYS A 98 -6.49 -11.85 -5.18
N ALA A 99 -6.43 -10.54 -4.94
CA ALA A 99 -5.38 -9.66 -5.42
C ALA A 99 -3.98 -10.07 -4.91
N VAL A 100 -3.89 -10.45 -3.63
CA VAL A 100 -2.63 -10.94 -3.03
C VAL A 100 -2.15 -12.23 -3.70
N ARG A 101 -3.05 -13.19 -3.93
CA ARG A 101 -2.68 -14.51 -4.46
C ARG A 101 -2.41 -14.50 -5.96
N ARG A 102 -3.22 -13.78 -6.73
CA ARG A 102 -3.18 -13.80 -8.19
C ARG A 102 -2.11 -12.87 -8.74
N SER A 103 -2.13 -11.61 -8.32
CA SER A 103 -1.27 -10.56 -8.89
C SER A 103 -0.11 -10.16 -7.98
N LYS A 104 0.00 -10.77 -6.78
CA LYS A 104 0.97 -10.36 -5.75
C LYS A 104 0.93 -8.84 -5.52
N GLU A 105 -0.31 -8.30 -5.46
CA GLU A 105 -0.54 -6.86 -5.35
C GLU A 105 -0.07 -6.33 -3.98
N PRO A 106 0.97 -5.49 -3.93
CA PRO A 106 1.58 -5.11 -2.65
C PRO A 106 0.65 -4.30 -1.75
N THR A 107 -0.15 -3.42 -2.34
CA THR A 107 -1.13 -2.61 -1.61
C THR A 107 -2.21 -3.49 -0.99
N ALA A 108 -2.68 -4.52 -1.72
CA ALA A 108 -3.63 -5.49 -1.18
C ALA A 108 -3.02 -6.26 -0.01
N ALA A 109 -1.77 -6.73 -0.12
CA ALA A 109 -1.08 -7.43 0.97
C ALA A 109 -0.89 -6.53 2.21
N TRP A 110 -0.57 -5.25 2.00
CA TRP A 110 -0.49 -4.26 3.07
C TRP A 110 -1.81 -4.12 3.83
N PHE A 111 -2.90 -3.84 3.11
CA PHE A 111 -4.21 -3.67 3.74
C PHE A 111 -4.78 -4.98 4.30
N ALA A 112 -4.42 -6.14 3.74
CA ALA A 112 -4.72 -7.43 4.35
C ALA A 112 -4.05 -7.58 5.72
N GLY A 113 -2.77 -7.24 5.81
CA GLY A 113 -2.00 -7.27 7.05
C GLY A 113 -2.54 -6.30 8.10
N MET A 114 -2.79 -5.05 7.70
CA MET A 114 -3.31 -4.01 8.60
C MET A 114 -4.73 -4.31 9.08
N SER A 115 -5.63 -4.74 8.19
CA SER A 115 -7.01 -5.10 8.56
C SER A 115 -7.03 -6.31 9.50
N ALA A 116 -6.22 -7.33 9.23
CA ALA A 116 -6.09 -8.48 10.11
C ALA A 116 -5.53 -8.09 11.50
N TRP A 117 -4.61 -7.11 11.55
CA TRP A 117 -4.11 -6.55 12.81
C TRP A 117 -5.22 -5.88 13.62
N GLN A 118 -6.00 -5.00 13.00
CA GLN A 118 -7.12 -4.30 13.66
C GLN A 118 -8.16 -5.30 14.20
N LEU A 119 -8.42 -6.37 13.46
CA LEU A 119 -9.30 -7.47 13.86
C LEU A 119 -8.68 -8.42 14.88
N LYS A 120 -7.47 -8.14 15.38
CA LYS A 120 -6.70 -9.01 16.29
C LYS A 120 -6.40 -10.42 15.72
N LYS A 121 -6.55 -10.60 14.39
CA LYS A 121 -6.21 -11.83 13.66
C LYS A 121 -4.71 -11.88 13.37
N TYR A 122 -3.88 -11.89 14.43
CA TYR A 122 -2.43 -11.66 14.32
C TYR A 122 -1.70 -12.70 13.46
N ALA A 123 -2.15 -13.97 13.47
CA ALA A 123 -1.57 -14.98 12.59
C ALA A 123 -1.75 -14.63 11.10
N LYS A 124 -2.94 -14.15 10.72
CA LYS A 124 -3.22 -13.69 9.35
C LYS A 124 -2.46 -12.40 9.01
N SER A 125 -2.35 -11.48 9.97
CA SER A 125 -1.54 -10.27 9.83
C SER A 125 -0.08 -10.62 9.54
N ALA A 126 0.53 -11.51 10.35
CA ALA A 126 1.89 -11.98 10.16
C ALA A 126 2.09 -12.62 8.78
N GLN A 127 1.14 -13.45 8.33
CA GLN A 127 1.18 -14.09 7.01
C GLN A 127 1.13 -13.05 5.89
N SER A 128 0.22 -12.09 5.94
CA SER A 128 0.05 -11.08 4.89
C SER A 128 1.29 -10.19 4.75
N PHE A 129 1.86 -9.73 5.86
CA PHE A 129 3.09 -8.96 5.83
C PHE A 129 4.31 -9.80 5.39
N ALA A 130 4.40 -11.07 5.79
CA ALA A 130 5.44 -11.97 5.32
C ALA A 130 5.36 -12.19 3.79
N GLN A 131 4.16 -12.34 3.25
CA GLN A 131 3.93 -12.41 1.80
C GLN A 131 4.40 -11.12 1.11
N LEU A 132 4.04 -9.95 1.64
CA LEU A 132 4.47 -8.67 1.07
C LEU A 132 6.00 -8.53 1.03
N VAL A 133 6.69 -8.95 2.09
CA VAL A 133 8.17 -8.97 2.13
C VAL A 133 8.77 -9.92 1.09
N SER A 134 8.04 -10.98 0.70
CA SER A 134 8.50 -11.96 -0.30
C SER A 134 8.24 -11.55 -1.76
N PHE A 135 7.46 -10.49 -1.99
CA PHE A 135 7.22 -10.02 -3.35
C PHE A 135 8.48 -9.36 -3.92
N ASP A 136 8.65 -9.49 -5.23
CA ASP A 136 9.71 -8.77 -5.94
C ASP A 136 9.33 -7.28 -6.04
N ASN A 137 9.67 -6.55 -4.98
CA ASN A 137 9.36 -5.13 -4.83
C ASN A 137 10.66 -4.36 -4.56
N LYS A 138 10.86 -3.26 -5.29
CA LYS A 138 12.04 -2.39 -5.15
C LYS A 138 11.83 -1.27 -4.12
N ASP A 139 10.61 -1.08 -3.61
CA ASP A 139 10.30 -0.07 -2.60
C ASP A 139 10.80 -0.50 -1.22
N LYS A 140 12.00 -0.02 -0.86
CA LYS A 140 12.63 -0.28 0.44
C LYS A 140 11.81 0.19 1.63
N TRP A 141 11.00 1.27 1.46
CA TRP A 141 10.13 1.78 2.51
C TRP A 141 8.99 0.80 2.80
N LEU A 142 8.36 0.30 1.76
CA LEU A 142 7.28 -0.67 1.89
C LEU A 142 7.78 -2.01 2.46
N ILE A 143 8.95 -2.48 1.98
CA ILE A 143 9.57 -3.72 2.49
C ILE A 143 9.92 -3.59 3.98
N ALA A 144 10.56 -2.48 4.38
CA ALA A 144 10.91 -2.25 5.78
C ALA A 144 9.67 -2.18 6.68
N SER A 145 8.62 -1.48 6.21
CA SER A 145 7.34 -1.37 6.91
C SER A 145 6.70 -2.74 7.09
N ALA A 146 6.58 -3.52 6.02
CA ALA A 146 5.98 -4.84 6.04
C ALA A 146 6.78 -5.81 6.96
N ALA A 147 8.10 -5.78 6.88
CA ALA A 147 8.96 -6.59 7.75
C ALA A 147 8.78 -6.21 9.23
N TYR A 148 8.72 -4.93 9.55
CA TYR A 148 8.50 -4.48 10.91
C TYR A 148 7.12 -4.89 11.45
N TRP A 149 6.07 -4.78 10.64
CA TRP A 149 4.74 -5.23 11.04
C TRP A 149 4.62 -6.76 11.12
N ALA A 150 5.33 -7.50 10.25
CA ALA A 150 5.47 -8.96 10.38
C ALA A 150 6.14 -9.35 11.70
N TYR A 151 7.20 -8.62 12.11
CA TYR A 151 7.84 -8.77 13.42
C TYR A 151 6.81 -8.60 14.55
N ARG A 152 6.10 -7.49 14.58
CA ARG A 152 5.10 -7.20 15.63
C ARG A 152 4.01 -8.27 15.70
N ALA A 153 3.50 -8.70 14.54
CA ALA A 153 2.45 -9.71 14.48
C ALA A 153 2.93 -11.08 14.94
N ASN A 154 4.17 -11.47 14.60
CA ASN A 154 4.78 -12.71 15.09
C ASN A 154 5.03 -12.69 16.60
N LEU A 155 5.38 -11.56 17.18
CA LEU A 155 5.46 -11.43 18.66
C LEU A 155 4.11 -11.69 19.33
N LYS A 156 3.02 -11.14 18.76
CA LYS A 156 1.67 -11.32 19.32
C LYS A 156 1.20 -12.78 19.33
N ILE A 157 1.76 -13.63 18.48
CA ILE A 157 1.45 -15.08 18.41
C ILE A 157 2.57 -15.97 18.99
N GLY A 158 3.54 -15.39 19.71
CA GLY A 158 4.60 -16.13 20.39
C GLY A 158 5.69 -16.70 19.47
N LYS A 159 5.71 -16.36 18.17
CA LYS A 159 6.72 -16.85 17.22
C LYS A 159 8.00 -16.00 17.24
N THR A 160 8.70 -16.00 18.38
CA THR A 160 9.86 -15.13 18.64
C THR A 160 10.98 -15.28 17.60
N ARG A 161 11.32 -16.52 17.17
CA ARG A 161 12.36 -16.74 16.15
C ARG A 161 12.00 -16.06 14.82
N ALA A 162 10.76 -16.23 14.36
CA ALA A 162 10.26 -15.58 13.15
C ALA A 162 10.21 -14.06 13.31
N ALA A 163 9.77 -13.56 14.47
CA ALA A 163 9.74 -12.15 14.78
C ALA A 163 11.14 -11.51 14.63
N VAL A 164 12.16 -12.06 15.27
CA VAL A 164 13.54 -11.55 15.18
C VAL A 164 14.07 -11.59 13.74
N SER A 165 13.73 -12.62 12.96
CA SER A 165 14.11 -12.70 11.54
C SER A 165 13.52 -11.53 10.74
N PHE A 166 12.24 -11.22 10.94
CA PHE A 166 11.60 -10.06 10.26
C PHE A 166 12.14 -8.72 10.77
N LEU A 167 12.46 -8.61 12.06
CA LEU A 167 13.10 -7.40 12.58
C LEU A 167 14.45 -7.13 11.91
N ARG A 168 15.27 -8.17 11.70
CA ARG A 168 16.54 -8.06 10.98
C ARG A 168 16.32 -7.64 9.51
N LYS A 169 15.28 -8.17 8.85
CA LYS A 169 14.92 -7.75 7.47
C LYS A 169 14.51 -6.28 7.39
N ALA A 170 13.76 -5.77 8.38
CA ALA A 170 13.45 -4.34 8.45
C ALA A 170 14.72 -3.52 8.63
N ALA A 171 15.60 -3.90 9.58
CA ALA A 171 16.84 -3.24 9.90
C ALA A 171 17.85 -3.16 8.72
N ALA A 172 17.76 -4.07 7.76
CA ALA A 172 18.58 -4.04 6.54
C ALA A 172 18.25 -2.85 5.62
N ASN A 173 17.12 -2.16 5.83
CA ASN A 173 16.72 -0.98 5.08
C ASN A 173 16.98 0.30 5.88
N GLU A 174 18.24 0.59 6.16
CA GLU A 174 18.75 1.57 7.14
C GLU A 174 18.20 2.99 6.97
N ARG A 175 17.95 3.43 5.73
CA ARG A 175 17.48 4.79 5.43
C ARG A 175 15.95 4.92 5.42
N THR A 176 15.25 4.00 6.08
CA THR A 176 13.80 4.05 6.22
C THR A 176 13.41 4.17 7.69
N PHE A 177 12.26 4.78 7.98
CA PHE A 177 11.77 4.92 9.35
C PHE A 177 11.74 3.58 10.10
N TYR A 178 11.13 2.55 9.49
CA TYR A 178 11.06 1.24 10.13
C TYR A 178 12.39 0.50 10.18
N GLY A 179 13.31 0.80 9.26
CA GLY A 179 14.67 0.28 9.30
C GLY A 179 15.45 0.84 10.50
N ILE A 180 15.38 2.14 10.70
CA ILE A 180 15.98 2.83 11.86
C ILE A 180 15.40 2.28 13.17
N LEU A 181 14.06 2.21 13.25
CA LEU A 181 13.37 1.69 14.43
C LEU A 181 13.76 0.23 14.74
N ALA A 182 13.89 -0.60 13.70
CA ALA A 182 14.31 -1.99 13.86
C ALA A 182 15.77 -2.12 14.31
N ARG A 183 16.67 -1.28 13.81
CA ARG A 183 18.07 -1.23 14.27
C ARG A 183 18.13 -0.86 15.76
N TYR A 184 17.40 0.17 16.17
CA TYR A 184 17.31 0.56 17.56
C TYR A 184 16.85 -0.60 18.46
N GLN A 185 15.79 -1.31 18.06
CA GLN A 185 15.27 -2.47 18.82
C GLN A 185 16.24 -3.67 18.87
N LEU A 186 17.14 -3.78 17.88
CA LEU A 186 18.22 -4.79 17.88
C LEU A 186 19.46 -4.38 18.69
N GLY A 187 19.45 -3.21 19.35
CA GLY A 187 20.60 -2.65 20.05
C GLY A 187 21.74 -2.24 19.10
N ARG A 188 21.45 -1.99 17.83
CA ARG A 188 22.45 -1.58 16.83
C ARG A 188 22.44 -0.06 16.72
N PRO A 189 23.57 0.63 16.87
CA PRO A 189 23.63 2.08 16.72
C PRO A 189 23.23 2.47 15.29
N VAL A 190 22.52 3.58 15.19
CA VAL A 190 22.23 4.21 13.90
C VAL A 190 23.29 5.28 13.70
N GLU A 191 24.30 4.99 12.91
CA GLU A 191 25.29 5.96 12.52
C GLU A 191 24.71 6.84 11.43
N TYR A 192 24.40 8.08 11.77
CA TYR A 192 24.03 9.09 10.77
C TYR A 192 25.30 9.71 10.25
N ASN A 193 25.71 9.38 9.03
CA ASN A 193 26.76 10.13 8.36
C ASN A 193 26.15 11.46 7.85
N TRP A 194 26.26 12.50 8.67
CA TRP A 194 25.88 13.86 8.35
C TRP A 194 26.98 14.62 7.54
N GLN A 195 27.94 13.92 6.93
CA GLN A 195 28.81 14.56 5.97
C GLN A 195 27.97 15.06 4.79
N ILE A 196 27.40 16.23 5.00
CA ILE A 196 27.00 17.11 3.92
C ILE A 196 28.34 17.57 3.34
N GLU A 197 28.81 16.91 2.27
CA GLU A 197 29.77 17.55 1.39
C GLU A 197 29.06 18.79 0.87
N ALA A 198 29.32 19.91 1.53
CA ALA A 198 28.86 21.21 1.09
C ALA A 198 29.59 21.53 -0.20
N HIS A 199 29.08 21.10 -1.33
CA HIS A 199 29.44 21.63 -2.65
C HIS A 199 28.89 23.06 -2.80
N PHE A 200 29.07 23.90 -1.77
CA PHE A 200 28.75 25.32 -1.84
C PHE A 200 29.87 26.16 -2.46
N ASN A 201 31.01 25.55 -2.81
CA ASN A 201 32.18 26.33 -3.31
C ASN A 201 32.09 26.73 -4.78
N ASN A 202 31.00 26.44 -5.52
CA ASN A 202 30.91 26.79 -6.94
C ASN A 202 29.83 27.83 -7.29
N LEU A 203 29.29 28.55 -6.32
CA LEU A 203 28.29 29.60 -6.58
C LEU A 203 28.80 31.03 -6.42
N SER A 204 30.09 31.25 -6.19
CA SER A 204 30.65 32.59 -5.96
C SER A 204 31.44 33.20 -7.12
N ASP A 205 31.54 32.54 -8.29
CA ASP A 205 32.38 33.05 -9.38
C ASP A 205 31.64 33.33 -10.69
N ASN A 206 30.41 33.88 -10.66
CA ASN A 206 29.79 34.48 -11.83
C ASN A 206 29.06 35.77 -11.47
N THR A 207 29.83 36.76 -11.04
CA THR A 207 29.42 38.18 -11.08
C THR A 207 30.46 38.95 -11.90
N TYR A 208 30.22 39.06 -13.18
CA TYR A 208 30.57 40.23 -14.01
C TYR A 208 29.62 40.28 -15.21
#